data_eb8559d25e43d81fe66f304dec8c7292
#
_entry.id   eb8559d25e43d81fe66f304dec8c7292
#
_cell.length_a   1.000
_cell.length_b   1.000
_cell.length_c   1.000
_cell.angle_alpha   90.00
_cell.angle_beta   90.00
_cell.angle_gamma   90.00
#
_symmetry.space_group_name_H-M   'P 1'
#
loop_
_entity.id
_entity.type
_entity.pdbx_description
1 polymer ?
#
loop_
_entity_poly.entity_id
_entity_poly.type
_entity_poly.pdbx_seq_one_letter_code
_entity_poly.pdbx_strand_id
1 'polypeptide(L)'
;MKINTIKKEKTIEEVVSVEYIAADGTVFYNEEECKKYEKTALFVVSKQLKRLTNEKISQADINDTYDDQDAEIFDIQTEEDLKNLKHYLCLKAINNGATEKDLEYCFTSKDGLRADFVFDGVTVGHEVIIFWSYDCDHFWVYGDGSVNGYCEYFRKRIKNLITPKTEKEVN
;
A
#
# COMPACT_ATOMS: atom_id res chain seq x y z
N MET A 1 -22.84 1.53 -1.37
CA MET A 1 -22.67 0.07 -1.15
C MET A 1 -23.17 -0.68 -2.36
N LYS A 2 -22.37 -1.62 -2.88
CA LYS A 2 -22.79 -2.59 -3.90
C LYS A 2 -22.93 -3.95 -3.23
N ILE A 3 -23.92 -4.74 -3.65
CA ILE A 3 -24.14 -6.11 -3.17
C ILE A 3 -23.78 -7.05 -4.32
N ASN A 4 -22.86 -7.97 -4.07
CA ASN A 4 -22.51 -9.01 -5.03
C ASN A 4 -22.92 -10.37 -4.44
N THR A 5 -23.72 -11.13 -5.19
CA THR A 5 -24.21 -12.43 -4.77
C THR A 5 -23.53 -13.51 -5.62
N ILE A 6 -22.72 -14.35 -4.97
CA ILE A 6 -22.04 -15.46 -5.63
C ILE A 6 -22.93 -16.71 -5.54
N LYS A 7 -23.30 -17.24 -6.71
CA LYS A 7 -24.09 -18.48 -6.81
C LYS A 7 -23.22 -19.59 -7.36
N LYS A 8 -23.26 -20.78 -6.74
CA LYS A 8 -22.70 -22.01 -7.31
C LYS A 8 -23.80 -22.79 -8.00
N GLU A 9 -23.59 -23.13 -9.28
CA GLU A 9 -24.46 -24.06 -10.01
C GLU A 9 -24.34 -25.48 -9.41
N LYS A 10 -25.29 -25.83 -8.60
CA LYS A 10 -25.73 -27.21 -8.40
C LYS A 10 -27.24 -27.18 -8.57
N THR A 11 -27.88 -28.32 -8.90
CA THR A 11 -29.31 -28.56 -9.18
C THR A 11 -30.32 -27.81 -8.28
N ILE A 12 -29.85 -27.06 -7.32
CA ILE A 12 -30.52 -26.05 -6.51
C ILE A 12 -29.57 -24.86 -6.46
N GLU A 13 -30.01 -23.66 -6.90
CA GLU A 13 -29.22 -22.41 -6.72
C GLU A 13 -29.06 -22.13 -5.23
N GLU A 14 -27.88 -22.41 -4.70
CA GLU A 14 -27.54 -22.13 -3.32
C GLU A 14 -26.67 -20.84 -3.29
N VAL A 15 -27.13 -19.83 -2.57
CA VAL A 15 -26.31 -18.64 -2.28
C VAL A 15 -25.20 -19.08 -1.32
N VAL A 16 -23.96 -19.12 -1.84
CA VAL A 16 -22.78 -19.60 -1.07
C VAL A 16 -22.24 -18.52 -0.16
N SER A 17 -22.28 -17.27 -0.61
CA SER A 17 -21.91 -16.09 0.19
C SER A 17 -22.52 -14.83 -0.41
N VAL A 18 -22.67 -13.81 0.44
CA VAL A 18 -23.03 -12.45 0.02
C VAL A 18 -21.87 -11.54 0.37
N GLU A 19 -21.40 -10.80 -0.62
CA GLU A 19 -20.36 -9.79 -0.45
C GLU A 19 -20.99 -8.40 -0.45
N TYR A 20 -20.61 -7.59 0.52
CA TYR A 20 -20.97 -6.18 0.64
C TYR A 20 -19.73 -5.36 0.33
N ILE A 21 -19.77 -4.61 -0.78
CA ILE A 21 -18.62 -3.86 -1.28
C ILE A 21 -18.81 -2.39 -0.93
N ALA A 22 -17.92 -1.86 -0.07
CA ALA A 22 -17.86 -0.45 0.25
C ALA A 22 -17.51 0.38 -0.99
N ALA A 23 -17.75 1.70 -0.95
CA ALA A 23 -17.58 2.55 -2.13
C ALA A 23 -16.11 2.73 -2.56
N ASP A 24 -15.14 2.37 -1.72
CA ASP A 24 -13.70 2.35 -2.04
C ASP A 24 -13.20 0.97 -2.54
N GLY A 25 -14.13 -0.01 -2.67
CA GLY A 25 -13.83 -1.36 -3.12
C GLY A 25 -13.55 -2.37 -2.00
N THR A 26 -13.50 -1.95 -0.72
CA THR A 26 -13.30 -2.87 0.41
C THR A 26 -14.47 -3.85 0.53
N VAL A 27 -14.16 -5.15 0.65
CA VAL A 27 -15.16 -6.23 0.70
C VAL A 27 -15.44 -6.64 2.13
N PHE A 28 -16.72 -6.81 2.46
CA PHE A 28 -17.23 -7.31 3.73
C PHE A 28 -18.20 -8.47 3.49
N TYR A 29 -18.32 -9.36 4.47
CA TYR A 29 -19.31 -10.44 4.45
C TYR A 29 -20.49 -10.16 5.39
N ASN A 30 -20.52 -8.98 6.00
CA ASN A 30 -21.58 -8.50 6.89
C ASN A 30 -21.98 -7.07 6.50
N GLU A 31 -23.27 -6.83 6.30
CA GLU A 31 -23.83 -5.54 5.88
C GLU A 31 -23.60 -4.43 6.90
N GLU A 32 -23.77 -4.73 8.19
CA GLU A 32 -23.61 -3.75 9.28
C GLU A 32 -22.14 -3.33 9.44
N GLU A 33 -21.20 -4.27 9.22
CA GLU A 33 -19.77 -3.97 9.22
C GLU A 33 -19.39 -3.07 8.05
N CYS A 34 -19.90 -3.34 6.85
CA CYS A 34 -19.70 -2.49 5.69
C CYS A 34 -20.24 -1.07 5.93
N LYS A 35 -21.48 -0.95 6.45
CA LYS A 35 -22.08 0.35 6.78
C LYS A 35 -21.32 1.08 7.90
N LYS A 36 -20.80 0.35 8.87
CA LYS A 36 -19.98 0.93 9.94
C LYS A 36 -18.65 1.44 9.40
N TYR A 37 -18.01 0.66 8.55
CA TYR A 37 -16.77 1.06 7.87
C TYR A 37 -16.95 2.34 7.04
N GLU A 38 -18.02 2.44 6.24
CA GLU A 38 -18.32 3.63 5.42
C GLU A 38 -18.52 4.93 6.24
N LYS A 39 -18.63 4.83 7.58
CA LYS A 39 -18.69 5.99 8.49
C LYS A 39 -17.35 6.33 9.13
N THR A 40 -16.30 5.55 8.88
CA THR A 40 -14.98 5.79 9.48
C THR A 40 -14.24 6.93 8.81
N ALA A 41 -13.30 7.56 9.54
CA ALA A 41 -12.39 8.54 8.98
C ALA A 41 -11.51 7.94 7.88
N LEU A 42 -11.09 6.68 8.02
CA LEU A 42 -10.33 5.96 7.02
C LEU A 42 -11.09 5.87 5.69
N PHE A 43 -12.35 5.47 5.72
CA PHE A 43 -13.19 5.40 4.54
C PHE A 43 -13.39 6.78 3.88
N VAL A 44 -13.62 7.83 4.69
CA VAL A 44 -13.81 9.19 4.17
C VAL A 44 -12.57 9.68 3.43
N VAL A 45 -11.38 9.45 3.97
CA VAL A 45 -10.13 9.88 3.33
C VAL A 45 -9.78 8.99 2.13
N SER A 46 -10.07 7.68 2.17
CA SER A 46 -9.80 6.77 1.03
C SER A 46 -10.57 7.18 -0.22
N LYS A 47 -11.77 7.74 -0.08
CA LYS A 47 -12.57 8.27 -1.20
C LYS A 47 -12.02 9.54 -1.84
N GLN A 48 -11.12 10.25 -1.17
CA GLN A 48 -10.45 11.44 -1.69
C GLN A 48 -9.21 11.07 -2.52
N LEU A 49 -8.79 9.80 -2.46
CA LEU A 49 -7.63 9.30 -3.18
C LEU A 49 -8.04 8.61 -4.48
N LYS A 50 -7.31 8.88 -5.54
CA LYS A 50 -7.44 8.14 -6.80
C LYS A 50 -6.55 6.90 -6.74
N ARG A 51 -7.11 5.80 -6.26
CA ARG A 51 -6.45 4.49 -6.26
C ARG A 51 -6.48 3.92 -7.68
N LEU A 52 -5.34 3.45 -8.16
CA LEU A 52 -5.20 2.87 -9.50
C LEU A 52 -5.40 1.35 -9.52
N THR A 53 -5.28 0.71 -8.36
CA THR A 53 -5.51 -0.73 -8.20
C THR A 53 -6.88 -0.96 -7.58
N ASN A 54 -7.77 -1.67 -8.29
CA ASN A 54 -9.08 -2.05 -7.77
C ASN A 54 -9.04 -3.36 -6.98
N GLU A 55 -8.00 -4.15 -7.16
CA GLU A 55 -7.76 -5.43 -6.49
C GLU A 55 -6.53 -5.31 -5.61
N LYS A 56 -6.46 -6.17 -4.59
CA LYS A 56 -5.22 -6.33 -3.84
C LYS A 56 -4.16 -6.84 -4.80
N ILE A 57 -3.07 -6.11 -4.88
CA ILE A 57 -1.84 -6.58 -5.52
C ILE A 57 -0.83 -6.88 -4.42
N SER A 58 -0.14 -7.99 -4.56
CA SER A 58 0.95 -8.35 -3.67
C SER A 58 2.27 -7.84 -4.22
N GLN A 59 3.28 -7.77 -3.38
CA GLN A 59 4.64 -7.51 -3.83
C GLN A 59 5.13 -8.62 -4.79
N ALA A 60 4.64 -9.85 -4.62
CA ALA A 60 4.91 -10.96 -5.52
C ALA A 60 4.42 -10.69 -6.94
N ASP A 61 3.27 -10.04 -7.11
CA ASP A 61 2.73 -9.68 -8.43
C ASP A 61 3.61 -8.65 -9.16
N ILE A 62 4.37 -7.85 -8.40
CA ILE A 62 5.21 -6.78 -8.95
C ILE A 62 6.62 -7.27 -9.28
N ASN A 63 7.24 -8.09 -8.41
CA ASN A 63 8.66 -8.42 -8.52
C ASN A 63 8.97 -9.92 -8.39
N ASP A 64 7.96 -10.79 -8.49
CA ASP A 64 8.09 -12.26 -8.45
C ASP A 64 8.86 -12.74 -7.20
N THR A 65 8.58 -12.12 -6.05
CA THR A 65 9.09 -12.57 -4.75
C THR A 65 8.06 -13.45 -4.05
N TYR A 66 8.52 -14.30 -3.12
CA TYR A 66 7.63 -15.10 -2.26
C TYR A 66 6.98 -14.27 -1.12
N ASP A 67 7.03 -12.96 -1.22
CA ASP A 67 6.57 -12.06 -0.15
C ASP A 67 5.11 -11.69 -0.41
N ASP A 68 4.20 -12.16 0.45
CA ASP A 68 2.74 -11.90 0.38
C ASP A 68 2.35 -10.50 0.88
N GLN A 69 3.27 -9.54 0.82
CA GLN A 69 3.04 -8.17 1.27
C GLN A 69 2.10 -7.44 0.30
N ASP A 70 1.08 -6.78 0.84
CA ASP A 70 0.14 -5.99 0.06
C ASP A 70 0.82 -4.75 -0.54
N ALA A 71 0.45 -4.39 -1.77
CA ALA A 71 0.85 -3.12 -2.39
C ALA A 71 -0.37 -2.34 -2.86
N GLU A 72 -0.27 -1.01 -2.79
CA GLU A 72 -1.30 -0.09 -3.27
C GLU A 72 -0.66 0.99 -4.13
N ILE A 73 -1.31 1.34 -5.25
CA ILE A 73 -0.84 2.39 -6.15
C ILE A 73 -1.88 3.51 -6.20
N PHE A 74 -1.42 4.74 -6.03
CA PHE A 74 -2.24 5.96 -6.04
C PHE A 74 -1.71 6.94 -7.07
N ASP A 75 -2.64 7.65 -7.75
CA ASP A 75 -2.32 8.80 -8.61
C ASP A 75 -2.27 10.06 -7.75
N ILE A 76 -1.08 10.61 -7.50
CA ILE A 76 -0.82 11.75 -6.61
C ILE A 76 -0.37 12.93 -7.44
N GLN A 77 -1.30 13.82 -7.79
CA GLN A 77 -1.04 14.95 -8.68
C GLN A 77 -0.85 16.27 -7.94
N THR A 78 -1.38 16.39 -6.71
CA THR A 78 -1.36 17.63 -5.93
C THR A 78 -0.86 17.41 -4.50
N GLU A 79 -0.43 18.49 -3.85
CA GLU A 79 -0.06 18.47 -2.42
C GLU A 79 -1.23 18.04 -1.51
N GLU A 80 -2.47 18.31 -1.91
CA GLU A 80 -3.65 17.85 -1.16
C GLU A 80 -3.81 16.33 -1.30
N ASP A 81 -3.55 15.75 -2.48
CA ASP A 81 -3.54 14.29 -2.65
C ASP A 81 -2.46 13.65 -1.77
N LEU A 82 -1.27 14.24 -1.72
CA LEU A 82 -0.17 13.76 -0.89
C LEU A 82 -0.52 13.82 0.60
N LYS A 83 -1.14 14.90 1.05
CA LYS A 83 -1.62 15.05 2.42
C LYS A 83 -2.71 14.02 2.76
N ASN A 84 -3.65 13.80 1.85
CA ASN A 84 -4.69 12.79 2.00
C ASN A 84 -4.10 11.38 2.03
N LEU A 85 -3.09 11.09 1.19
CA LEU A 85 -2.37 9.82 1.22
C LEU A 85 -1.69 9.62 2.57
N LYS A 86 -0.95 10.60 3.07
CA LYS A 86 -0.33 10.53 4.40
C LYS A 86 -1.35 10.25 5.50
N HIS A 87 -2.50 10.93 5.48
CA HIS A 87 -3.57 10.72 6.44
C HIS A 87 -4.18 9.31 6.32
N TYR A 88 -4.41 8.83 5.10
CA TYR A 88 -4.88 7.47 4.83
C TYR A 88 -3.93 6.41 5.41
N LEU A 89 -2.63 6.54 5.15
CA LEU A 89 -1.61 5.61 5.61
C LEU A 89 -1.56 5.55 7.15
N CYS A 90 -1.61 6.71 7.83
CA CYS A 90 -1.69 6.77 9.29
C CYS A 90 -2.92 6.04 9.83
N LEU A 91 -4.11 6.36 9.29
CA LEU A 91 -5.36 5.75 9.76
C LEU A 91 -5.40 4.25 9.51
N LYS A 92 -4.90 3.78 8.36
CA LYS A 92 -4.84 2.37 8.03
C LYS A 92 -3.90 1.62 8.97
N ALA A 93 -2.68 2.12 9.19
CA ALA A 93 -1.71 1.53 10.09
C ALA A 93 -2.23 1.48 11.55
N ILE A 94 -2.81 2.57 12.06
CA ILE A 94 -3.40 2.63 13.42
C ILE A 94 -4.54 1.61 13.57
N ASN A 95 -5.41 1.46 12.56
CA ASN A 95 -6.47 0.47 12.59
C ASN A 95 -5.95 -0.97 12.63
N ASN A 96 -4.71 -1.19 12.20
CA ASN A 96 -4.03 -2.49 12.24
C ASN A 96 -3.03 -2.60 13.41
N GLY A 97 -3.08 -1.69 14.37
CA GLY A 97 -2.34 -1.80 15.63
C GLY A 97 -1.03 -1.02 15.71
N ALA A 98 -0.70 -0.20 14.69
CA ALA A 98 0.49 0.65 14.74
C ALA A 98 0.46 1.64 15.91
N THR A 99 1.61 1.87 16.52
CA THR A 99 1.83 2.91 17.52
C THR A 99 2.36 4.19 16.87
N GLU A 100 2.35 5.31 17.61
CA GLU A 100 2.96 6.57 17.14
C GLU A 100 4.45 6.39 16.76
N LYS A 101 5.16 5.53 17.48
CA LYS A 101 6.57 5.24 17.20
C LYS A 101 6.76 4.50 15.88
N ASP A 102 5.87 3.55 15.57
CA ASP A 102 5.90 2.82 14.31
C ASP A 102 5.61 3.76 13.14
N LEU A 103 4.65 4.68 13.31
CA LEU A 103 4.35 5.70 12.31
C LEU A 103 5.53 6.66 12.10
N GLU A 104 6.17 7.13 13.19
CA GLU A 104 7.36 7.96 13.07
C GLU A 104 8.44 7.27 12.23
N TYR A 105 8.64 5.98 12.43
CA TYR A 105 9.59 5.18 11.66
C TYR A 105 9.22 5.07 10.17
N CYS A 106 7.94 4.97 9.83
CA CYS A 106 7.47 4.92 8.43
C CYS A 106 7.69 6.24 7.70
N PHE A 107 7.62 7.37 8.40
CA PHE A 107 7.76 8.71 7.80
C PHE A 107 9.20 9.22 7.82
N THR A 108 9.94 9.01 8.90
CA THR A 108 11.29 9.55 9.06
C THR A 108 12.24 8.47 9.57
N SER A 109 13.31 8.20 8.83
CA SER A 109 14.38 7.35 9.35
C SER A 109 15.34 8.17 10.21
N LYS A 110 15.26 8.05 11.53
CA LYS A 110 16.21 8.68 12.45
C LYS A 110 17.59 8.01 12.44
N ASP A 111 17.68 6.76 12.03
CA ASP A 111 18.89 5.94 12.15
C ASP A 111 19.73 5.87 10.88
N GLY A 112 19.31 6.49 9.79
CA GLY A 112 20.01 6.48 8.50
C GLY A 112 20.09 5.11 7.81
N LEU A 113 19.68 4.03 8.47
CA LEU A 113 19.82 2.65 8.01
C LEU A 113 18.79 2.26 6.94
N ARG A 114 17.70 3.02 6.80
CA ARG A 114 16.62 2.76 5.83
C ARG A 114 16.06 4.04 5.19
N ALA A 115 16.91 5.04 4.96
CA ALA A 115 16.51 6.30 4.32
C ALA A 115 15.83 6.10 2.94
N ASP A 116 16.13 4.98 2.27
CA ASP A 116 15.56 4.65 0.95
C ASP A 116 14.11 4.14 1.02
N PHE A 117 13.54 3.95 2.22
CA PHE A 117 12.24 3.32 2.43
C PHE A 117 11.26 4.17 3.24
N VAL A 118 11.51 5.46 3.39
CA VAL A 118 10.67 6.37 4.16
C VAL A 118 9.81 7.25 3.28
N PHE A 119 8.63 7.59 3.78
CA PHE A 119 7.62 8.34 3.02
C PHE A 119 7.97 9.82 2.79
N ASP A 120 8.77 10.44 3.66
CA ASP A 120 9.04 11.90 3.59
C ASP A 120 9.74 12.36 2.30
N GLY A 121 10.30 11.43 1.50
CA GLY A 121 10.86 11.72 0.19
C GLY A 121 9.85 11.67 -0.97
N VAL A 122 8.60 11.32 -0.71
CA VAL A 122 7.55 11.21 -1.74
C VAL A 122 7.18 12.58 -2.28
N THR A 123 7.10 12.68 -3.61
CA THR A 123 6.75 13.90 -4.33
C THR A 123 5.43 13.76 -5.10
N VAL A 124 4.91 14.87 -5.63
CA VAL A 124 3.66 14.91 -6.42
C VAL A 124 3.95 14.87 -7.93
N GLY A 125 2.91 14.63 -8.73
CA GLY A 125 2.97 14.64 -10.19
C GLY A 125 3.17 13.26 -10.83
N HIS A 126 3.01 12.18 -10.07
CA HIS A 126 3.19 10.80 -10.56
C HIS A 126 2.39 9.79 -9.74
N GLU A 127 2.44 8.53 -10.17
CA GLU A 127 1.89 7.40 -9.42
C GLU A 127 2.85 7.03 -8.28
N VAL A 128 2.28 6.84 -7.07
CA VAL A 128 3.00 6.44 -5.86
C VAL A 128 2.64 5.01 -5.50
N ILE A 129 3.65 4.18 -5.26
CA ILE A 129 3.52 2.80 -4.78
C ILE A 129 3.81 2.75 -3.29
N ILE A 130 2.88 2.20 -2.53
CA ILE A 130 3.00 1.92 -1.11
C ILE A 130 3.05 0.41 -0.92
N PHE A 131 4.02 -0.06 -0.15
CA PHE A 131 4.12 -1.44 0.28
C PHE A 131 3.75 -1.54 1.76
N TRP A 132 2.97 -2.56 2.11
CA TRP A 132 2.50 -2.80 3.46
C TRP A 132 3.19 -4.01 4.07
N SER A 133 3.42 -3.98 5.39
CA SER A 133 3.75 -5.20 6.13
C SER A 133 2.60 -6.21 6.07
N TYR A 134 2.90 -7.46 6.39
CA TYR A 134 1.89 -8.53 6.45
C TYR A 134 0.67 -8.16 7.30
N ASP A 135 0.91 -7.54 8.46
CA ASP A 135 -0.15 -7.10 9.39
C ASP A 135 -0.73 -5.73 9.05
N CYS A 136 -0.23 -5.07 7.99
CA CYS A 136 -0.60 -3.71 7.59
C CYS A 136 -0.45 -2.63 8.69
N ASP A 137 0.39 -2.87 9.69
CA ASP A 137 0.68 -1.97 10.80
C ASP A 137 1.81 -0.97 10.48
N HIS A 138 2.61 -1.25 9.45
CA HIS A 138 3.60 -0.33 8.91
C HIS A 138 3.70 -0.44 7.38
N PHE A 139 4.27 0.58 6.76
CA PHE A 139 4.40 0.69 5.31
C PHE A 139 5.75 1.32 4.94
N TRP A 140 6.12 1.20 3.67
CA TRP A 140 7.31 1.84 3.10
C TRP A 140 7.11 2.18 1.64
N VAL A 141 8.01 3.01 1.13
CA VAL A 141 8.15 3.35 -0.29
C VAL A 141 9.60 3.14 -0.73
N TYR A 142 9.83 3.03 -2.02
CA TYR A 142 11.18 2.96 -2.59
C TYR A 142 11.52 4.28 -3.29
N GLY A 143 12.69 4.85 -2.98
CA GLY A 143 13.13 6.10 -3.56
C GLY A 143 12.17 7.26 -3.25
N ASP A 144 11.69 7.93 -4.30
CA ASP A 144 10.69 9.00 -4.21
C ASP A 144 9.23 8.50 -4.17
N GLY A 145 9.04 7.20 -4.00
CA GLY A 145 7.74 6.54 -3.99
C GLY A 145 7.14 6.31 -5.38
N SER A 146 7.70 6.89 -6.44
CA SER A 146 7.17 6.71 -7.79
C SER A 146 7.43 5.32 -8.36
N VAL A 147 6.61 4.92 -9.34
CA VAL A 147 6.84 3.69 -10.13
C VAL A 147 8.22 3.74 -10.78
N ASN A 148 8.63 4.88 -11.30
CA ASN A 148 9.96 5.06 -11.90
C ASN A 148 11.08 4.95 -10.86
N GLY A 149 10.94 5.58 -9.69
CA GLY A 149 11.90 5.50 -8.58
C GLY A 149 12.07 4.07 -8.08
N TYR A 150 10.99 3.31 -7.99
CA TYR A 150 11.01 1.89 -7.69
C TYR A 150 11.85 1.11 -8.73
N CYS A 151 11.63 1.32 -10.02
CA CYS A 151 12.39 0.68 -11.09
C CYS A 151 13.88 1.07 -11.05
N GLU A 152 14.20 2.33 -10.79
CA GLU A 152 15.57 2.81 -10.68
C GLU A 152 16.32 2.25 -9.49
N TYR A 153 15.65 2.10 -8.35
CA TYR A 153 16.20 1.45 -7.17
C TYR A 153 16.70 0.04 -7.50
N PHE A 154 15.89 -0.78 -8.17
CA PHE A 154 16.30 -2.12 -8.57
C PHE A 154 17.40 -2.13 -9.62
N ARG A 155 17.35 -1.24 -10.61
CA ARG A 155 18.42 -1.09 -11.61
C ARG A 155 19.75 -0.76 -10.94
N LYS A 156 19.77 0.18 -9.99
CA LYS A 156 20.96 0.56 -9.22
C LYS A 156 21.48 -0.61 -8.40
N ARG A 157 20.60 -1.35 -7.72
CA ARG A 157 20.95 -2.54 -6.94
C ARG A 157 21.59 -3.62 -7.82
N ILE A 158 20.99 -3.95 -8.97
CA ILE A 158 21.54 -4.90 -9.95
C ILE A 158 22.91 -4.43 -10.44
N LYS A 159 23.04 -3.16 -10.80
CA LYS A 159 24.32 -2.60 -11.27
C LYS A 159 25.43 -2.76 -10.24
N ASN A 160 25.14 -2.54 -8.96
CA ASN A 160 26.11 -2.71 -7.88
C ASN A 160 26.50 -4.18 -7.64
N LEU A 161 25.63 -5.14 -8.01
CA LEU A 161 25.93 -6.56 -7.92
C LEU A 161 26.82 -7.05 -9.06
N ILE A 162 26.70 -6.48 -10.24
CA ILE A 162 27.48 -6.86 -11.43
C ILE A 162 28.78 -6.06 -11.61
N THR A 163 28.91 -4.92 -10.94
CA THR A 163 30.15 -4.13 -10.97
C THR A 163 31.14 -4.79 -10.00
N PRO A 164 32.33 -5.23 -10.43
CA PRO A 164 33.34 -5.78 -9.53
C PRO A 164 33.66 -4.75 -8.46
N LYS A 165 33.59 -5.17 -7.18
CA LYS A 165 34.12 -4.35 -6.08
C LYS A 165 35.61 -4.16 -6.38
N THR A 166 36.00 -2.98 -6.81
CA THR A 166 37.42 -2.64 -6.89
C THR A 166 37.96 -2.77 -5.47
N GLU A 167 38.96 -3.65 -5.29
CA GLU A 167 39.72 -3.81 -4.06
C GLU A 167 40.40 -2.49 -3.71
N LYS A 168 39.67 -1.62 -3.03
CA LYS A 168 40.19 -0.44 -2.34
C LYS A 168 39.41 -0.31 -1.04
N GLU A 169 40.00 -0.88 -0.04
CA GLU A 169 39.94 -0.52 1.38
C GLU A 169 40.38 -1.75 2.21
N VAL A 170 41.62 -2.17 1.99
CA VAL A 170 42.41 -2.87 2.99
C VAL A 170 43.67 -2.02 3.16
N ASN A 171 43.58 -1.05 4.02
CA ASN A 171 44.72 -0.42 4.73
C ASN A 171 44.23 0.13 6.04
#